data_6b5b3b7284b99a4a43c0474aa412baa9
#
_entry.id   6b5b3b7284b99a4a43c0474aa412baa9
#
_cell.length_a   1.000
_cell.length_b   1.000
_cell.length_c   1.000
_cell.angle_alpha   90.00
_cell.angle_beta   90.00
_cell.angle_gamma   90.00
#
_symmetry.space_group_name_H-M   'P 1'
#
loop_
_entity.id
_entity.type
_entity.pdbx_description
1 polymer ?
#
loop_
_entity_poly.entity_id
_entity_poly.type
_entity_poly.pdbx_seq_one_letter_code
_entity_poly.pdbx_strand_id
1 'polypeptide(L)'
;TWYGDEITPQIFRSELNSGQGKVTVWINSPGGDCFAAAQIYNMLMEYPGCVDVHIDGIAASAASVIAMAGNHVAISPVGMMMIHNPATVSIGDEREMKKAMDMLSEVKESIINAYEIKTGLPRKHLSNWLVPRLKNRLWKLRIYALTVEIS
;
A
#
# COMPACT_ATOMS: atom_id res chain seq x y z
N THR A 1 6.66 -2.04 -15.43
CA THR A 1 7.39 -1.44 -16.60
C THR A 1 7.16 0.06 -16.58
N TRP A 2 8.20 0.85 -16.86
CA TRP A 2 8.19 2.32 -16.80
C TRP A 2 7.38 2.98 -17.95
N TYR A 3 6.77 2.20 -18.81
CA TYR A 3 6.01 2.68 -19.96
C TYR A 3 4.77 1.81 -20.17
N GLY A 4 3.61 2.35 -19.82
CA GLY A 4 2.38 2.10 -20.55
C GLY A 4 1.39 1.09 -20.00
N ASP A 5 1.73 0.24 -19.03
CA ASP A 5 0.77 -0.71 -18.50
C ASP A 5 0.39 -0.36 -17.05
N GLU A 6 -0.59 0.51 -16.91
CA GLU A 6 -1.23 0.70 -15.60
C GLU A 6 -1.94 -0.59 -15.19
N ILE A 7 -1.57 -1.12 -14.03
CA ILE A 7 -2.30 -2.23 -13.42
C ILE A 7 -3.60 -1.67 -12.86
N THR A 8 -4.69 -1.98 -13.55
CA THR A 8 -6.04 -1.67 -13.05
C THR A 8 -6.55 -2.77 -12.12
N PRO A 9 -7.48 -2.47 -11.21
CA PRO A 9 -8.12 -3.49 -10.39
C PRO A 9 -8.77 -4.61 -11.20
N GLN A 10 -9.28 -4.32 -12.39
CA GLN A 10 -9.91 -5.30 -13.28
C GLN A 10 -8.89 -6.29 -13.84
N ILE A 11 -7.75 -5.79 -14.32
CA ILE A 11 -6.64 -6.64 -14.80
C ILE A 11 -6.14 -7.51 -13.66
N PHE A 12 -5.89 -6.90 -12.50
CA PHE A 12 -5.41 -7.61 -11.31
C PHE A 12 -6.38 -8.73 -10.88
N ARG A 13 -7.68 -8.45 -10.87
CA ARG A 13 -8.72 -9.44 -10.56
C ARG A 13 -8.70 -10.61 -11.51
N SER A 14 -8.56 -10.35 -12.81
CA SER A 14 -8.47 -11.40 -13.83
C SER A 14 -7.30 -12.33 -13.61
N GLU A 15 -6.13 -11.77 -13.32
CA GLU A 15 -4.93 -12.56 -13.03
C GLU A 15 -5.06 -13.33 -11.72
N LEU A 16 -5.57 -12.69 -10.67
CA LEU A 16 -5.77 -13.33 -9.37
C LEU A 16 -6.73 -14.51 -9.46
N ASN A 17 -7.81 -14.37 -10.24
CA ASN A 17 -8.80 -15.44 -10.44
C ASN A 17 -8.25 -16.61 -11.28
N SER A 18 -7.21 -16.42 -12.06
CA SER A 18 -6.53 -17.50 -12.78
C SER A 18 -5.57 -18.30 -11.89
N GLY A 19 -5.19 -17.75 -10.73
CA GLY A 19 -4.33 -18.39 -9.75
C GLY A 19 -5.09 -19.46 -8.93
N GLN A 20 -4.36 -20.46 -8.48
CA GLN A 20 -4.88 -21.51 -7.59
C GLN A 20 -3.89 -21.71 -6.44
N GLY A 21 -4.44 -21.85 -5.22
CA GLY A 21 -3.64 -22.08 -4.04
C GLY A 21 -2.82 -20.86 -3.62
N LYS A 22 -1.51 -21.00 -3.54
CA LYS A 22 -0.61 -19.92 -3.15
C LYS A 22 -0.34 -18.97 -4.33
N VAL A 23 -0.46 -17.68 -4.10
CA VAL A 23 -0.09 -16.64 -5.08
C VAL A 23 1.07 -15.80 -4.58
N THR A 24 1.90 -15.34 -5.49
CA THR A 24 3.00 -14.41 -5.21
C THR A 24 2.75 -13.09 -5.94
N VAL A 25 2.76 -12.00 -5.20
CA VAL A 25 2.60 -10.65 -5.74
C VAL A 25 3.93 -9.93 -5.67
N TRP A 26 4.47 -9.58 -6.83
CA TRP A 26 5.70 -8.81 -6.94
C TRP A 26 5.36 -7.32 -7.03
N ILE A 27 5.97 -6.51 -6.17
CA ILE A 27 5.72 -5.07 -6.14
C ILE A 27 7.00 -4.31 -6.48
N ASN A 28 6.90 -3.49 -7.51
CA ASN A 28 7.86 -2.45 -7.85
C ASN A 28 7.07 -1.26 -8.40
N SER A 29 6.59 -0.39 -7.52
CA SER A 29 5.68 0.69 -7.88
C SER A 29 5.86 1.92 -6.99
N PRO A 30 5.87 3.13 -7.59
CA PRO A 30 5.87 4.38 -6.84
C PRO A 30 4.49 4.70 -6.20
N GLY A 31 3.49 3.87 -6.45
CA GLY A 31 2.11 4.10 -6.03
C GLY A 31 1.25 4.62 -7.17
N GLY A 32 0.16 5.28 -6.83
CA GLY A 32 -0.84 5.80 -7.76
C GLY A 32 -2.16 6.02 -7.07
N ASP A 33 -3.26 5.63 -7.72
CA ASP A 33 -4.61 5.81 -7.22
C ASP A 33 -4.86 5.00 -5.94
N CYS A 34 -5.18 5.71 -4.86
CA CYS A 34 -5.48 5.12 -3.55
C CYS A 34 -6.74 4.24 -3.56
N PHE A 35 -7.73 4.57 -4.37
CA PHE A 35 -8.97 3.78 -4.47
C PHE A 35 -8.74 2.47 -5.22
N ALA A 36 -7.95 2.52 -6.30
CA ALA A 36 -7.53 1.32 -7.00
C ALA A 36 -6.70 0.40 -6.08
N ALA A 37 -5.80 0.97 -5.31
CA ALA A 37 -5.01 0.22 -4.33
C ALA A 37 -5.86 -0.41 -3.23
N ALA A 38 -6.88 0.30 -2.73
CA ALA A 38 -7.82 -0.24 -1.76
C ALA A 38 -8.61 -1.44 -2.32
N GLN A 39 -9.02 -1.37 -3.57
CA GLN A 39 -9.68 -2.50 -4.24
C GLN A 39 -8.76 -3.72 -4.35
N ILE A 40 -7.52 -3.51 -4.78
CA ILE A 40 -6.52 -4.59 -4.88
C ILE A 40 -6.22 -5.18 -3.51
N TYR A 41 -6.04 -4.33 -2.49
CA TYR A 41 -5.85 -4.76 -1.11
C TYR A 41 -7.00 -5.69 -0.66
N ASN A 42 -8.25 -5.28 -0.88
CA ASN A 42 -9.41 -6.09 -0.50
C ASN A 42 -9.46 -7.42 -1.26
N MET A 43 -9.17 -7.42 -2.57
CA MET A 43 -9.10 -8.66 -3.36
C MET A 43 -8.09 -9.66 -2.79
N LEU A 44 -6.93 -9.17 -2.33
CA LEU A 44 -5.90 -10.00 -1.73
C LEU A 44 -6.30 -10.49 -0.34
N MET A 45 -6.96 -9.65 0.47
CA MET A 45 -7.48 -10.04 1.79
C MET A 45 -8.59 -11.08 1.71
N GLU A 46 -9.40 -11.04 0.65
CA GLU A 46 -10.50 -11.98 0.40
C GLU A 46 -10.03 -13.25 -0.33
N TYR A 47 -8.79 -13.26 -0.82
CA TYR A 47 -8.28 -14.42 -1.55
C TYR A 47 -8.18 -15.65 -0.62
N PRO A 48 -8.74 -16.81 -1.01
CA PRO A 48 -8.84 -17.97 -0.13
C PRO A 48 -7.51 -18.69 0.09
N GLY A 49 -6.51 -18.45 -0.75
CA GLY A 49 -5.17 -19.05 -0.64
C GLY A 49 -4.19 -18.16 0.13
N CYS A 50 -2.95 -18.61 0.21
CA CYS A 50 -1.87 -17.85 0.81
C CYS A 50 -1.35 -16.80 -0.19
N VAL A 51 -1.17 -15.57 0.28
CA VAL A 51 -0.61 -14.45 -0.50
C VAL A 51 0.78 -14.11 0.03
N ASP A 52 1.79 -14.34 -0.80
CA ASP A 52 3.15 -13.86 -0.55
C ASP A 52 3.38 -12.56 -1.34
N VAL A 53 3.90 -11.55 -0.68
CA VAL A 53 4.29 -10.28 -1.31
C VAL A 53 5.79 -10.14 -1.31
N HIS A 54 6.36 -9.83 -2.46
CA HIS A 54 7.78 -9.56 -2.63
C HIS A 54 7.99 -8.14 -3.17
N ILE A 55 8.73 -7.32 -2.43
CA ILE A 55 9.13 -5.98 -2.84
C ILE A 55 10.58 -6.07 -3.32
N ASP A 56 10.79 -6.09 -4.63
CA ASP A 56 12.11 -6.22 -5.24
C ASP A 56 12.74 -4.87 -5.65
N GLY A 57 11.95 -3.83 -5.73
CA GLY A 57 12.40 -2.47 -5.96
C GLY A 57 11.81 -1.51 -4.93
N ILE A 58 10.68 -0.91 -5.24
CA ILE A 58 10.00 0.04 -4.36
C ILE A 58 8.53 -0.30 -4.19
N ALA A 59 8.02 -0.15 -2.97
CA ALA A 59 6.59 -0.09 -2.69
C ALA A 59 6.30 1.25 -2.00
N ALA A 60 5.90 2.24 -2.78
CA ALA A 60 5.66 3.58 -2.27
C ALA A 60 4.18 3.93 -2.28
N SER A 61 3.75 4.75 -1.32
CA SER A 61 2.39 5.31 -1.28
C SER A 61 1.32 4.20 -1.33
N ALA A 62 0.41 4.26 -2.31
CA ALA A 62 -0.64 3.28 -2.53
C ALA A 62 -0.12 1.83 -2.68
N ALA A 63 1.04 1.63 -3.30
CA ALA A 63 1.66 0.31 -3.42
C ALA A 63 2.09 -0.29 -2.07
N SER A 64 2.45 0.55 -1.11
CA SER A 64 2.78 0.09 0.24
C SER A 64 1.55 -0.44 1.00
N VAL A 65 0.36 0.11 0.71
CA VAL A 65 -0.90 -0.40 1.27
C VAL A 65 -1.22 -1.79 0.72
N ILE A 66 -1.03 -2.00 -0.59
CA ILE A 66 -1.22 -3.32 -1.21
C ILE A 66 -0.31 -4.37 -0.55
N ALA A 67 0.93 -4.01 -0.25
CA ALA A 67 1.87 -4.91 0.41
C ALA A 67 1.37 -5.41 1.78
N MET A 68 0.57 -4.62 2.49
CA MET A 68 0.02 -5.00 3.79
C MET A 68 -1.00 -6.14 3.72
N ALA A 69 -1.53 -6.45 2.54
CA ALA A 69 -2.46 -7.57 2.34
C ALA A 69 -1.76 -8.95 2.28
N GLY A 70 -0.44 -9.00 2.14
CA GLY A 70 0.28 -10.27 2.11
C GLY A 70 0.23 -11.04 3.42
N ASN A 71 0.06 -12.36 3.37
CA ASN A 71 0.29 -13.23 4.52
C ASN A 71 1.75 -13.14 4.96
N HIS A 72 2.66 -13.20 3.98
CA HIS A 72 4.08 -12.93 4.17
C HIS A 72 4.51 -11.77 3.27
N VAL A 73 5.35 -10.91 3.80
CA VAL A 73 5.90 -9.76 3.05
C VAL A 73 7.41 -9.80 3.16
N ALA A 74 8.08 -9.93 2.02
CA ALA A 74 9.53 -9.91 1.92
C ALA A 74 9.98 -8.66 1.15
N ILE A 75 11.06 -8.06 1.60
CA ILE A 75 11.70 -6.93 0.93
C ILE A 75 13.13 -7.34 0.56
N SER A 76 13.51 -7.12 -0.69
CA SER A 76 14.88 -7.37 -1.12
C SER A 76 15.88 -6.50 -0.33
N PRO A 77 17.15 -6.90 -0.20
CA PRO A 77 18.15 -6.12 0.54
C PRO A 77 18.32 -4.67 0.05
N VAL A 78 17.99 -4.41 -1.20
CA VAL A 78 18.02 -3.07 -1.82
C VAL A 78 16.64 -2.47 -2.03
N GLY A 79 15.58 -3.20 -1.69
CA GLY A 79 14.21 -2.75 -1.78
C GLY A 79 13.90 -1.64 -0.78
N MET A 80 12.89 -0.85 -1.10
CA MET A 80 12.42 0.25 -0.26
C MET A 80 10.91 0.22 -0.13
N MET A 81 10.43 0.63 1.04
CA MET A 81 9.03 0.94 1.26
C MET A 81 8.91 2.40 1.69
N MET A 82 8.00 3.14 1.09
CA MET A 82 7.76 4.54 1.43
C MET A 82 6.29 4.76 1.79
N ILE A 83 6.10 5.33 2.97
CA ILE A 83 4.78 5.67 3.51
C ILE A 83 4.71 7.19 3.62
N HIS A 84 3.63 7.78 3.14
CA HIS A 84 3.37 9.20 3.28
C HIS A 84 1.86 9.47 3.34
N ASN A 85 1.48 10.68 3.77
CA ASN A 85 0.10 11.12 3.73
C ASN A 85 -0.47 11.07 2.30
N PRO A 86 -1.75 10.70 2.15
CA PRO A 86 -2.42 10.86 0.87
C PRO A 86 -2.43 12.33 0.45
N ALA A 87 -2.30 12.56 -0.83
CA ALA A 87 -2.36 13.90 -1.43
C ALA A 87 -3.26 13.89 -2.65
N THR A 88 -3.88 15.03 -2.92
CA THR A 88 -4.68 15.25 -4.13
C THR A 88 -4.53 16.68 -4.60
N VAL A 89 -4.99 16.94 -5.82
CA VAL A 89 -5.15 18.28 -6.35
C VAL A 89 -6.65 18.57 -6.40
N SER A 90 -7.05 19.71 -5.86
CA SER A 90 -8.43 20.19 -5.92
C SER A 90 -8.48 21.60 -6.48
N ILE A 91 -9.45 21.85 -7.36
CA ILE A 91 -9.70 23.15 -7.98
C ILE A 91 -11.17 23.45 -7.78
N GLY A 92 -11.48 24.62 -7.26
CA GLY A 92 -12.86 25.04 -7.02
C GLY A 92 -12.95 26.08 -5.90
N ASP A 93 -14.15 26.22 -5.39
CA ASP A 93 -14.45 27.09 -4.25
C ASP A 93 -14.13 26.42 -2.89
N GLU A 94 -14.45 27.13 -1.81
CA GLU A 94 -14.24 26.65 -0.45
C GLU A 94 -14.92 25.30 -0.18
N ARG A 95 -16.10 25.08 -0.76
CA ARG A 95 -16.85 23.83 -0.61
C ARG A 95 -16.11 22.66 -1.22
N GLU A 96 -15.56 22.85 -2.43
CA GLU A 96 -14.79 21.80 -3.12
C GLU A 96 -13.47 21.49 -2.39
N MET A 97 -12.82 22.54 -1.87
CA MET A 97 -11.62 22.36 -1.03
C MET A 97 -11.92 21.55 0.22
N LYS A 98 -13.02 21.85 0.90
CA LYS A 98 -13.43 21.12 2.10
C LYS A 98 -13.74 19.66 1.81
N LYS A 99 -14.45 19.37 0.72
CA LYS A 99 -14.70 17.97 0.30
C LYS A 99 -13.39 17.20 0.04
N ALA A 100 -12.41 17.84 -0.61
CA ALA A 100 -11.12 17.24 -0.86
C ALA A 100 -10.38 16.93 0.46
N MET A 101 -10.42 17.83 1.43
CA MET A 101 -9.82 17.63 2.75
C MET A 101 -10.50 16.48 3.51
N ASP A 102 -11.82 16.43 3.52
CA ASP A 102 -12.58 15.37 4.17
C ASP A 102 -12.26 14.00 3.54
N MET A 103 -12.22 13.93 2.20
CA MET A 103 -11.84 12.74 1.47
C MET A 103 -10.42 12.27 1.81
N LEU A 104 -9.45 13.18 1.86
CA LEU A 104 -8.07 12.84 2.24
C LEU A 104 -7.97 12.32 3.68
N SER A 105 -8.77 12.85 4.59
CA SER A 105 -8.86 12.36 5.96
C SER A 105 -9.37 10.92 6.02
N GLU A 106 -10.43 10.61 5.28
CA GLU A 106 -10.99 9.25 5.19
C GLU A 106 -9.99 8.26 4.57
N VAL A 107 -9.30 8.67 3.49
CA VAL A 107 -8.26 7.85 2.87
C VAL A 107 -7.12 7.59 3.85
N LYS A 108 -6.70 8.60 4.60
CA LYS A 108 -5.66 8.44 5.64
C LYS A 108 -6.06 7.42 6.70
N GLU A 109 -7.28 7.48 7.20
CA GLU A 109 -7.78 6.51 8.19
C GLU A 109 -7.79 5.08 7.62
N SER A 110 -8.20 4.91 6.37
CA SER A 110 -8.17 3.61 5.68
C SER A 110 -6.75 3.06 5.55
N ILE A 111 -5.78 3.91 5.22
CA ILE A 111 -4.36 3.55 5.16
C ILE A 111 -3.87 3.09 6.53
N ILE A 112 -4.17 3.84 7.58
CA ILE A 112 -3.80 3.50 8.96
C ILE A 112 -4.39 2.15 9.36
N ASN A 113 -5.65 1.87 8.99
CA ASN A 113 -6.28 0.58 9.26
C ASN A 113 -5.49 -0.58 8.65
N ALA A 114 -5.09 -0.49 7.38
CA ALA A 114 -4.31 -1.53 6.72
C ALA A 114 -2.97 -1.79 7.42
N TYR A 115 -2.27 -0.73 7.81
CA TYR A 115 -1.01 -0.87 8.56
C TYR A 115 -1.21 -1.42 9.96
N GLU A 116 -2.24 -0.97 10.68
CA GLU A 116 -2.56 -1.46 12.03
C GLU A 116 -2.85 -2.96 12.04
N ILE A 117 -3.67 -3.43 11.11
CA ILE A 117 -4.00 -4.86 10.96
C ILE A 117 -2.72 -5.68 10.71
N LYS A 118 -1.84 -5.20 9.85
CA LYS A 118 -0.63 -5.95 9.47
C LYS A 118 0.46 -5.91 10.53
N THR A 119 0.70 -4.75 11.13
CA THR A 119 1.85 -4.52 12.01
C THR A 119 1.54 -4.70 13.48
N GLY A 120 0.28 -4.57 13.88
CA GLY A 120 -0.12 -4.50 15.29
C GLY A 120 0.35 -3.25 16.03
N LEU A 121 0.92 -2.26 15.33
CA LEU A 121 1.41 -1.03 15.94
C LEU A 121 0.26 -0.09 16.32
N PRO A 122 0.40 0.69 17.41
CA PRO A 122 -0.62 1.66 17.82
C PRO A 122 -0.89 2.71 16.73
N ARG A 123 -2.15 3.05 16.52
CA ARG A 123 -2.59 4.06 15.52
C ARG A 123 -1.84 5.39 15.65
N LYS A 124 -1.57 5.84 16.88
CA LYS A 124 -0.81 7.06 17.12
C LYS A 124 0.59 7.01 16.52
N HIS A 125 1.24 5.86 16.56
CA HIS A 125 2.55 5.64 15.96
C HIS A 125 2.48 5.72 14.44
N LEU A 126 1.52 5.00 13.85
CA LEU A 126 1.27 4.97 12.42
C LEU A 126 0.86 6.35 11.89
N SER A 127 0.01 7.06 12.61
CA SER A 127 -0.39 8.43 12.26
C SER A 127 0.81 9.39 12.24
N ASN A 128 1.76 9.24 13.15
CA ASN A 128 2.97 10.05 13.17
C ASN A 128 3.90 9.77 11.98
N TRP A 129 3.89 8.55 11.43
CA TRP A 129 4.65 8.23 10.21
C TRP A 129 4.08 8.93 8.97
N LEU A 130 2.78 9.16 8.96
CA LEU A 130 2.06 9.81 7.87
C LEU A 130 2.05 11.35 7.95
N VAL A 131 2.64 11.95 8.99
CA VAL A 131 2.72 13.42 9.09
C VAL A 131 3.66 13.97 8.02
N PRO A 132 3.26 15.01 7.26
CA PRO A 132 4.13 15.63 6.28
C PRO A 132 5.33 16.26 7.00
N ARG A 133 6.48 15.66 6.86
CA ARG A 133 7.73 16.34 7.20
C ARG A 133 8.14 17.18 6.00
N LEU A 134 7.98 18.47 6.13
CA LEU A 134 8.52 19.52 5.27
C LEU A 134 10.06 19.51 5.25
N LYS A 135 10.69 18.40 4.93
CA LYS A 135 12.11 18.26 4.52
C LYS A 135 12.37 16.79 4.19
N ASN A 136 12.55 16.51 2.92
CA ASN A 136 13.26 15.39 2.31
C ASN A 136 14.02 14.47 3.28
N ARG A 137 13.33 13.62 4.01
CA ARG A 137 13.95 12.47 4.63
C ARG A 137 13.26 11.22 4.08
N LEU A 138 13.94 10.63 3.13
CA LEU A 138 13.75 9.23 2.78
C LEU A 138 13.97 8.41 4.07
N TRP A 139 12.88 7.97 4.70
CA TRP A 139 12.99 7.01 5.76
C TRP A 139 13.24 5.66 5.09
N LYS A 140 14.47 5.19 5.14
CA LYS A 140 14.74 3.77 5.00
C LYS A 140 14.13 3.10 6.22
N LEU A 141 12.87 2.72 6.14
CA LEU A 141 12.34 1.68 7.01
C LEU A 141 13.00 0.38 6.54
N ARG A 142 14.12 0.04 7.18
CA ARG A 142 14.53 -1.35 7.22
C ARG A 142 13.47 -2.04 8.08
N ILE A 143 12.42 -2.51 7.44
CA ILE A 143 11.64 -3.59 8.02
C ILE A 143 12.59 -4.78 7.93
N TYR A 144 13.26 -5.08 9.03
CA TYR A 144 13.92 -6.37 9.17
C TYR A 144 12.85 -7.40 8.85
N ALA A 145 13.17 -8.27 7.91
CA ALA A 145 12.32 -9.37 7.54
C ALA A 145 11.76 -10.00 8.82
N LEU A 146 10.48 -9.76 9.08
CA LEU A 146 9.73 -10.61 9.98
C LEU A 146 9.55 -11.92 9.20
N THR A 147 10.60 -12.74 9.24
CA THR A 147 10.52 -14.13 8.83
C THR A 147 9.67 -14.81 9.89
N VAL A 148 8.39 -14.88 9.66
CA VAL A 148 7.56 -15.85 10.37
C VAL A 148 7.65 -17.13 9.55
N GLU A 149 8.62 -17.98 9.86
CA GLU A 149 8.59 -19.37 9.45
C GLU A 149 7.40 -20.03 10.16
N ILE A 150 6.39 -20.38 9.40
CA ILE A 150 5.40 -21.36 9.84
C ILE A 150 5.82 -22.67 9.20
N SER A 151 6.42 -23.53 10.01
CA SER A 151 6.62 -24.94 9.73
C SER A 151 5.27 -25.67 9.70
#